data_926c8d24e4192b6359e4040573061d37
#
_entry.id   926c8d24e4192b6359e4040573061d37
#
_cell.length_a   1.000
_cell.length_b   1.000
_cell.length_c   1.000
_cell.angle_alpha   90.00
_cell.angle_beta   90.00
_cell.angle_gamma   90.00
#
_symmetry.space_group_name_H-M   'P 1'
#
loop_
_entity.id
_entity.type
_entity.pdbx_description
1 polymer ?
#
loop_
_entity_poly.entity_id
_entity_poly.type
_entity_poly.pdbx_seq_one_letter_code
_entity_poly.pdbx_strand_id
1 'polypeptide(L)'
;MLAHAVDASESSQPRQGVRGLVIATFAFVTVFAASAVPIPLYSEYKGAIGLTDADISATMLMYLFGVVLTLFLSGSLSDAAGRRPLAAASLLLAMLGCFLFLRAADPTIVLVARAVQGVSCGLAMSAVSALVVDSAVGRYEGFGLAVAGCGALLGVMAGSLAVGFLSLVTQQHALIYWIMIALLALGAILIPAAPETVVSRVPLRTACKPVIGVDAKLRGVLPIAACAYVASWGVGTFFQSFSSPVAAECFGSSDPFMASAILALSMAPSALGAPLEARMPSGVSLRVSMAALLVFTCAMCVAMAAGALGAFLVLVALFGLSTGMCQSGSLRLLFARADMRSTATVVSTINLIGYTGSAVLSGMMGALVGATTLVGVLAALAMFAAVATVLVFARTR
;
A
#
# COMPACT_ATOMS: atom_id res chain seq x y z
N MET A 1 39.75 23.39 -26.51
CA MET A 1 38.61 22.54 -26.95
C MET A 1 38.13 21.52 -25.91
N LEU A 2 38.93 21.11 -24.94
CA LEU A 2 38.54 20.18 -23.87
C LEU A 2 37.75 20.82 -22.70
N ALA A 3 37.89 22.12 -22.45
CA ALA A 3 37.18 22.81 -21.36
C ALA A 3 35.67 23.02 -21.61
N HIS A 4 35.24 23.14 -22.88
CA HIS A 4 33.83 23.28 -23.23
C HIS A 4 33.01 21.96 -23.20
N ALA A 5 33.70 20.81 -23.21
CA ALA A 5 33.01 19.49 -23.15
C ALA A 5 32.65 19.09 -21.72
N VAL A 6 33.40 19.58 -20.71
CA VAL A 6 33.13 19.29 -19.28
C VAL A 6 31.92 20.09 -18.79
N ASP A 7 31.77 21.35 -19.19
CA ASP A 7 30.64 22.20 -18.80
C ASP A 7 29.31 21.77 -19.38
N ALA A 8 29.28 21.16 -20.58
CA ALA A 8 28.06 20.65 -21.22
C ALA A 8 27.55 19.37 -20.56
N SER A 9 28.42 18.54 -19.94
CA SER A 9 28.05 17.31 -19.28
C SER A 9 27.46 17.57 -17.86
N GLU A 10 27.98 18.57 -17.14
CA GLU A 10 27.47 18.96 -15.82
C GLU A 10 26.11 19.66 -15.89
N SER A 11 25.80 20.41 -16.95
CA SER A 11 24.51 21.10 -17.11
C SER A 11 23.36 20.18 -17.53
N SER A 12 23.65 18.98 -18.07
CA SER A 12 22.63 18.03 -18.52
C SER A 12 22.18 17.04 -17.41
N GLN A 13 23.02 16.74 -16.43
CA GLN A 13 22.71 15.82 -15.34
C GLN A 13 21.51 16.24 -14.47
N PRO A 14 21.36 17.51 -14.00
CA PRO A 14 20.22 17.89 -13.15
C PRO A 14 18.88 17.84 -13.89
N ARG A 15 18.84 18.11 -15.20
CA ARG A 15 17.61 18.03 -16.01
C ARG A 15 17.17 16.58 -16.28
N GLN A 16 18.10 15.66 -16.44
CA GLN A 16 17.81 14.24 -16.61
C GLN A 16 17.25 13.61 -15.32
N GLY A 17 17.78 14.01 -14.15
CA GLY A 17 17.27 13.57 -12.86
C GLY A 17 15.82 13.99 -12.62
N VAL A 18 15.47 15.25 -12.84
CA VAL A 18 14.10 15.76 -12.64
C VAL A 18 13.10 15.07 -13.58
N ARG A 19 13.47 14.87 -14.86
CA ARG A 19 12.60 14.14 -15.80
C ARG A 19 12.36 12.71 -15.36
N GLY A 20 13.40 12.00 -14.96
CA GLY A 20 13.29 10.64 -14.44
C GLY A 20 12.41 10.57 -13.18
N LEU A 21 12.60 11.51 -12.25
CA LEU A 21 11.80 11.61 -11.04
C LEU A 21 10.30 11.80 -11.32
N VAL A 22 9.95 12.70 -12.24
CA VAL A 22 8.54 12.95 -12.61
C VAL A 22 7.92 11.72 -13.25
N ILE A 23 8.62 11.07 -14.20
CA ILE A 23 8.13 9.86 -14.89
C ILE A 23 7.96 8.71 -13.89
N ALA A 24 8.94 8.47 -13.03
CA ALA A 24 8.89 7.41 -12.05
C ALA A 24 7.80 7.64 -10.99
N THR A 25 7.64 8.89 -10.51
CA THR A 25 6.57 9.28 -9.58
C THR A 25 5.19 9.05 -10.21
N PHE A 26 5.00 9.50 -11.45
CA PHE A 26 3.75 9.29 -12.19
C PHE A 26 3.45 7.80 -12.33
N ALA A 27 4.42 6.98 -12.76
CA ALA A 27 4.27 5.54 -12.90
C ALA A 27 3.91 4.88 -11.56
N PHE A 28 4.63 5.24 -10.47
CA PHE A 28 4.40 4.68 -9.16
C PHE A 28 2.99 4.96 -8.65
N VAL A 29 2.57 6.22 -8.66
CA VAL A 29 1.23 6.63 -8.19
C VAL A 29 0.14 6.00 -9.05
N THR A 30 0.31 5.96 -10.39
CA THR A 30 -0.71 5.42 -11.30
C THR A 30 -0.91 3.91 -11.13
N VAL A 31 0.15 3.12 -10.91
CA VAL A 31 0.02 1.67 -10.63
C VAL A 31 -0.81 1.42 -9.38
N PHE A 32 -0.54 2.15 -8.28
CA PHE A 32 -1.32 2.00 -7.05
C PHE A 32 -2.73 2.58 -7.18
N ALA A 33 -2.92 3.65 -7.96
CA ALA A 33 -4.25 4.16 -8.26
C ALA A 33 -5.10 3.11 -9.00
N ALA A 34 -4.54 2.49 -10.03
CA ALA A 34 -5.23 1.42 -10.78
C ALA A 34 -5.59 0.22 -9.88
N SER A 35 -4.75 -0.13 -8.90
CA SER A 35 -5.04 -1.20 -7.96
C SER A 35 -6.20 -0.91 -7.00
N ALA A 36 -6.50 0.36 -6.75
CA ALA A 36 -7.58 0.78 -5.85
C ALA A 36 -8.95 0.90 -6.53
N VAL A 37 -8.99 1.04 -7.84
CA VAL A 37 -10.22 1.25 -8.63
C VAL A 37 -11.34 0.24 -8.32
N PRO A 38 -11.09 -1.09 -8.24
CA PRO A 38 -12.18 -2.04 -8.01
C PRO A 38 -12.77 -2.01 -6.60
N ILE A 39 -12.07 -1.43 -5.62
CA ILE A 39 -12.47 -1.50 -4.20
C ILE A 39 -13.83 -0.82 -3.94
N PRO A 40 -14.08 0.42 -4.39
CA PRO A 40 -15.39 1.07 -4.21
C PRO A 40 -16.52 0.39 -4.99
N LEU A 41 -16.18 -0.43 -6.01
CA LEU A 41 -17.15 -1.08 -6.90
C LEU A 41 -17.55 -2.49 -6.44
N TYR A 42 -17.02 -3.00 -5.33
CA TYR A 42 -17.32 -4.38 -4.90
C TYR A 42 -18.79 -4.64 -4.63
N SER A 43 -19.56 -3.67 -4.12
CA SER A 43 -21.00 -3.83 -3.95
C SER A 43 -21.74 -3.99 -5.29
N GLU A 44 -21.25 -3.35 -6.35
CA GLU A 44 -21.80 -3.55 -7.70
C GLU A 44 -21.46 -4.93 -8.26
N TYR A 45 -20.21 -5.40 -8.07
CA TYR A 45 -19.83 -6.75 -8.45
C TYR A 45 -20.62 -7.82 -7.67
N LYS A 46 -21.00 -7.56 -6.39
CA LYS A 46 -21.93 -8.45 -5.67
C LYS A 46 -23.25 -8.62 -6.43
N GLY A 47 -23.83 -7.52 -6.90
CA GLY A 47 -25.09 -7.55 -7.65
C GLY A 47 -24.96 -8.08 -9.08
N ALA A 48 -23.88 -7.75 -9.78
CA ALA A 48 -23.72 -8.05 -11.22
C ALA A 48 -23.23 -9.48 -11.50
N ILE A 49 -22.30 -10.01 -10.71
CA ILE A 49 -21.63 -11.30 -10.96
C ILE A 49 -21.67 -12.25 -9.77
N GLY A 50 -22.44 -11.93 -8.73
CA GLY A 50 -22.62 -12.79 -7.54
C GLY A 50 -21.38 -12.87 -6.63
N LEU A 51 -20.54 -11.81 -6.60
CA LEU A 51 -19.38 -11.75 -5.71
C LEU A 51 -19.84 -11.81 -4.25
N THR A 52 -19.31 -12.73 -3.46
CA THR A 52 -19.63 -12.86 -2.02
C THR A 52 -18.64 -12.06 -1.17
N ASP A 53 -18.95 -11.83 0.12
CA ASP A 53 -18.02 -11.18 1.05
C ASP A 53 -16.78 -12.04 1.30
N ALA A 54 -16.89 -13.35 1.22
CA ALA A 54 -15.76 -14.26 1.25
C ALA A 54 -14.85 -14.07 0.02
N ASP A 55 -15.44 -13.90 -1.18
CA ASP A 55 -14.68 -13.59 -2.39
C ASP A 55 -14.02 -12.22 -2.29
N ILE A 56 -14.70 -11.21 -1.74
CA ILE A 56 -14.11 -9.88 -1.50
C ILE A 56 -12.87 -9.98 -0.59
N SER A 57 -12.95 -10.75 0.49
CA SER A 57 -11.78 -11.01 1.34
C SER A 57 -10.68 -11.76 0.58
N ALA A 58 -11.06 -12.75 -0.23
CA ALA A 58 -10.14 -13.51 -1.07
C ALA A 58 -9.46 -12.63 -2.13
N THR A 59 -10.13 -11.57 -2.65
CA THR A 59 -9.50 -10.60 -3.56
C THR A 59 -8.30 -9.92 -2.91
N MET A 60 -8.43 -9.52 -1.64
CA MET A 60 -7.33 -8.90 -0.91
C MET A 60 -6.22 -9.90 -0.61
N LEU A 61 -6.57 -11.13 -0.25
CA LEU A 61 -5.60 -12.21 -0.06
C LEU A 61 -4.81 -12.47 -1.34
N MET A 62 -5.45 -12.56 -2.50
CA MET A 62 -4.79 -12.76 -3.81
C MET A 62 -3.88 -11.59 -4.17
N TYR A 63 -4.32 -10.36 -3.92
CA TYR A 63 -3.51 -9.16 -4.11
C TYR A 63 -2.25 -9.19 -3.23
N LEU A 64 -2.41 -9.44 -1.92
CA LEU A 64 -1.28 -9.51 -0.98
C LEU A 64 -0.34 -10.67 -1.30
N PHE A 65 -0.87 -11.82 -1.70
CA PHE A 65 -0.07 -12.95 -2.17
C PHE A 65 0.81 -12.56 -3.37
N GLY A 66 0.23 -11.87 -4.37
CA GLY A 66 0.96 -11.36 -5.52
C GLY A 66 2.07 -10.38 -5.12
N VAL A 67 1.79 -9.44 -4.19
CA VAL A 67 2.79 -8.50 -3.66
C VAL A 67 3.92 -9.24 -2.95
N VAL A 68 3.59 -10.13 -2.00
CA VAL A 68 4.58 -10.88 -1.20
C VAL A 68 5.45 -11.75 -2.08
N LEU A 69 4.83 -12.51 -3.00
CA LEU A 69 5.55 -13.36 -3.94
C LEU A 69 6.54 -12.55 -4.76
N THR A 70 6.11 -11.40 -5.26
CA THR A 70 6.94 -10.53 -6.08
C THR A 70 8.07 -9.92 -5.27
N LEU A 71 7.81 -9.38 -4.08
CA LEU A 71 8.84 -8.82 -3.21
C LEU A 71 9.87 -9.88 -2.79
N PHE A 72 9.41 -11.12 -2.56
CA PHE A 72 10.29 -12.22 -2.21
C PHE A 72 11.21 -12.62 -3.37
N LEU A 73 10.66 -12.66 -4.60
CA LEU A 73 11.41 -13.06 -5.79
C LEU A 73 12.22 -11.91 -6.40
N SER A 74 11.76 -10.66 -6.26
CA SER A 74 12.30 -9.50 -6.98
C SER A 74 13.16 -8.57 -6.11
N GLY A 75 13.49 -8.95 -4.88
CA GLY A 75 14.24 -8.09 -3.95
C GLY A 75 15.55 -7.53 -4.53
N SER A 76 16.24 -8.28 -5.37
CA SER A 76 17.38 -7.83 -6.15
C SER A 76 17.24 -8.07 -7.67
N LEU A 77 16.05 -8.45 -8.13
CA LEU A 77 15.77 -8.65 -9.56
C LEU A 77 15.86 -7.32 -10.32
N SER A 78 15.51 -6.21 -9.68
CA SER A 78 15.64 -4.85 -10.23
C SER A 78 17.10 -4.48 -10.51
N ASP A 79 18.04 -4.98 -9.70
CA ASP A 79 19.47 -4.73 -9.88
C ASP A 79 20.08 -5.65 -10.96
N ALA A 80 19.43 -6.78 -11.27
CA ALA A 80 19.88 -7.72 -12.30
C ALA A 80 19.28 -7.40 -13.69
N ALA A 81 17.97 -7.20 -13.76
CA ALA A 81 17.25 -6.97 -15.01
C ALA A 81 17.29 -5.50 -15.46
N GLY A 82 17.52 -4.56 -14.52
CA GLY A 82 17.39 -3.14 -14.72
C GLY A 82 16.04 -2.61 -14.21
N ARG A 83 16.03 -1.37 -13.76
CA ARG A 83 14.82 -0.76 -13.16
C ARG A 83 13.77 -0.42 -14.19
N ARG A 84 14.18 0.06 -15.38
CA ARG A 84 13.26 0.43 -16.47
C ARG A 84 12.44 -0.74 -17.01
N PRO A 85 13.02 -1.90 -17.36
CA PRO A 85 12.24 -3.05 -17.82
C PRO A 85 11.21 -3.54 -16.80
N LEU A 86 11.56 -3.57 -15.52
CA LEU A 86 10.64 -4.01 -14.47
C LEU A 86 9.55 -2.96 -14.18
N ALA A 87 9.87 -1.67 -14.29
CA ALA A 87 8.89 -0.60 -14.22
C ALA A 87 7.88 -0.70 -15.39
N ALA A 88 8.34 -0.95 -16.60
CA ALA A 88 7.46 -1.20 -17.75
C ALA A 88 6.59 -2.44 -17.54
N ALA A 89 7.16 -3.54 -17.04
CA ALA A 89 6.42 -4.77 -16.73
C ALA A 89 5.33 -4.52 -15.67
N SER A 90 5.64 -3.73 -14.62
CA SER A 90 4.65 -3.32 -13.62
C SER A 90 3.46 -2.60 -14.26
N LEU A 91 3.71 -1.60 -15.12
CA LEU A 91 2.66 -0.84 -15.80
C LEU A 91 1.81 -1.72 -16.71
N LEU A 92 2.44 -2.62 -17.49
CA LEU A 92 1.75 -3.56 -18.38
C LEU A 92 0.87 -4.56 -17.58
N LEU A 93 1.37 -5.07 -16.47
CA LEU A 93 0.58 -5.94 -15.60
C LEU A 93 -0.59 -5.18 -14.94
N ALA A 94 -0.39 -3.91 -14.53
CA ALA A 94 -1.50 -3.09 -14.05
C ALA A 94 -2.57 -2.87 -15.13
N MET A 95 -2.17 -2.62 -16.38
CA MET A 95 -3.09 -2.54 -17.52
C MET A 95 -3.86 -3.85 -17.73
N LEU A 96 -3.16 -4.99 -17.68
CA LEU A 96 -3.80 -6.31 -17.77
C LEU A 96 -4.82 -6.51 -16.65
N GLY A 97 -4.48 -6.11 -15.40
CA GLY A 97 -5.41 -6.16 -14.27
C GLY A 97 -6.67 -5.32 -14.53
N CYS A 98 -6.52 -4.08 -15.01
CA CYS A 98 -7.66 -3.23 -15.39
C CYS A 98 -8.50 -3.86 -16.52
N PHE A 99 -7.86 -4.45 -17.52
CA PHE A 99 -8.56 -5.12 -18.61
C PHE A 99 -9.34 -6.35 -18.12
N LEU A 100 -8.79 -7.14 -17.22
CA LEU A 100 -9.48 -8.27 -16.61
C LEU A 100 -10.72 -7.82 -15.84
N PHE A 101 -10.68 -6.70 -15.10
CA PHE A 101 -11.86 -6.12 -14.45
C PHE A 101 -12.93 -5.68 -15.45
N LEU A 102 -12.56 -5.11 -16.59
CA LEU A 102 -13.50 -4.79 -17.68
C LEU A 102 -14.20 -6.03 -18.25
N ARG A 103 -13.57 -7.20 -18.13
CA ARG A 103 -14.07 -8.51 -18.64
C ARG A 103 -14.57 -9.40 -17.49
N ALA A 104 -14.70 -8.88 -16.29
CA ALA A 104 -15.14 -9.67 -15.14
C ALA A 104 -16.59 -10.15 -15.32
N ALA A 105 -16.74 -11.41 -15.69
CA ALA A 105 -18.02 -12.09 -15.85
C ALA A 105 -18.35 -13.03 -14.68
N ASP A 106 -17.35 -13.35 -13.86
CA ASP A 106 -17.48 -14.24 -12.70
C ASP A 106 -16.44 -13.87 -11.62
N PRO A 107 -16.63 -14.33 -10.35
CA PRO A 107 -15.69 -14.05 -9.26
C PRO A 107 -14.25 -14.49 -9.52
N THR A 108 -14.02 -15.56 -10.28
CA THR A 108 -12.68 -16.09 -10.55
C THR A 108 -11.83 -15.08 -11.32
N ILE A 109 -12.42 -14.41 -12.31
CA ILE A 109 -11.72 -13.37 -13.09
C ILE A 109 -11.31 -12.21 -12.17
N VAL A 110 -12.15 -11.82 -11.21
CA VAL A 110 -11.83 -10.78 -10.22
C VAL A 110 -10.65 -11.20 -9.34
N LEU A 111 -10.61 -12.45 -8.88
CA LEU A 111 -9.51 -13.00 -8.08
C LEU A 111 -8.19 -13.01 -8.88
N VAL A 112 -8.24 -13.45 -10.14
CA VAL A 112 -7.06 -13.43 -11.04
C VAL A 112 -6.59 -12.00 -11.30
N ALA A 113 -7.52 -11.07 -11.56
CA ALA A 113 -7.20 -9.66 -11.76
C ALA A 113 -6.49 -9.07 -10.53
N ARG A 114 -6.94 -9.42 -9.32
CA ARG A 114 -6.31 -9.02 -8.07
C ARG A 114 -4.91 -9.61 -7.88
N ALA A 115 -4.70 -10.87 -8.21
CA ALA A 115 -3.38 -11.49 -8.17
C ALA A 115 -2.40 -10.76 -9.14
N VAL A 116 -2.85 -10.46 -10.37
CA VAL A 116 -2.08 -9.71 -11.36
C VAL A 116 -1.76 -8.29 -10.87
N GLN A 117 -2.73 -7.58 -10.28
CA GLN A 117 -2.49 -6.26 -9.66
C GLN A 117 -1.49 -6.36 -8.51
N GLY A 118 -1.57 -7.41 -7.68
CA GLY A 118 -0.60 -7.64 -6.60
C GLY A 118 0.82 -7.79 -7.12
N VAL A 119 1.03 -8.60 -8.16
CA VAL A 119 2.35 -8.75 -8.82
C VAL A 119 2.82 -7.40 -9.38
N SER A 120 1.94 -6.66 -10.05
CA SER A 120 2.25 -5.32 -10.58
C SER A 120 2.71 -4.37 -9.47
N CYS A 121 1.96 -4.28 -8.36
CA CYS A 121 2.29 -3.42 -7.24
C CYS A 121 3.58 -3.85 -6.53
N GLY A 122 3.85 -5.15 -6.43
CA GLY A 122 5.12 -5.67 -5.91
C GLY A 122 6.33 -5.27 -6.77
N LEU A 123 6.21 -5.33 -8.10
CA LEU A 123 7.23 -4.80 -9.01
C LEU A 123 7.39 -3.28 -8.88
N ALA A 124 6.29 -2.55 -8.73
CA ALA A 124 6.34 -1.10 -8.53
C ALA A 124 7.07 -0.76 -7.22
N MET A 125 6.78 -1.46 -6.12
CA MET A 125 7.45 -1.27 -4.84
C MET A 125 8.94 -1.55 -4.90
N SER A 126 9.41 -2.48 -5.73
CA SER A 126 10.83 -2.79 -5.85
C SER A 126 11.54 -1.91 -6.89
N ALA A 127 11.04 -1.87 -8.13
CA ALA A 127 11.74 -1.24 -9.24
C ALA A 127 11.38 0.25 -9.43
N VAL A 128 10.08 0.60 -9.36
CA VAL A 128 9.65 1.97 -9.63
C VAL A 128 9.98 2.89 -8.45
N SER A 129 9.78 2.42 -7.19
CA SER A 129 10.16 3.21 -6.01
C SER A 129 11.67 3.47 -5.97
N ALA A 130 12.47 2.47 -6.34
CA ALA A 130 13.92 2.63 -6.43
C ALA A 130 14.31 3.63 -7.55
N LEU A 131 13.64 3.58 -8.72
CA LEU A 131 13.85 4.56 -9.79
C LEU A 131 13.48 5.98 -9.36
N VAL A 132 12.44 6.14 -8.51
CA VAL A 132 12.07 7.43 -7.90
C VAL A 132 13.20 7.96 -7.05
N VAL A 133 13.72 7.14 -6.11
CA VAL A 133 14.79 7.54 -5.19
C VAL A 133 16.07 7.88 -5.93
N ASP A 134 16.47 7.06 -6.90
CA ASP A 134 17.70 7.28 -7.67
C ASP A 134 17.64 8.52 -8.58
N SER A 135 16.44 8.83 -9.08
CA SER A 135 16.22 10.01 -9.92
C SER A 135 16.12 11.30 -9.10
N ALA A 136 15.94 11.20 -7.79
CA ALA A 136 15.82 12.33 -6.87
C ALA A 136 17.20 12.80 -6.42
N VAL A 137 17.78 13.78 -7.13
CA VAL A 137 19.12 14.30 -6.87
C VAL A 137 19.06 15.69 -6.25
N GLY A 138 19.98 15.98 -5.30
CA GLY A 138 20.15 17.27 -4.67
C GLY A 138 18.90 17.73 -3.90
N ARG A 139 18.36 18.91 -4.23
CA ARG A 139 17.18 19.47 -3.54
C ARG A 139 15.91 18.59 -3.59
N TYR A 140 15.85 17.59 -4.48
CA TYR A 140 14.71 16.71 -4.65
C TYR A 140 14.83 15.40 -3.88
N GLU A 141 15.92 15.11 -3.19
CA GLU A 141 16.12 13.87 -2.42
C GLU A 141 15.01 13.64 -1.39
N GLY A 142 14.66 14.67 -0.63
CA GLY A 142 13.57 14.60 0.34
C GLY A 142 12.21 14.29 -0.30
N PHE A 143 11.94 14.86 -1.48
CA PHE A 143 10.72 14.57 -2.24
C PHE A 143 10.71 13.12 -2.75
N GLY A 144 11.83 12.62 -3.30
CA GLY A 144 11.95 11.23 -3.76
C GLY A 144 11.71 10.23 -2.64
N LEU A 145 12.29 10.46 -1.46
CA LEU A 145 12.06 9.64 -0.28
C LEU A 145 10.60 9.69 0.20
N ALA A 146 9.97 10.87 0.17
CA ALA A 146 8.56 11.02 0.52
C ALA A 146 7.65 10.25 -0.46
N VAL A 147 7.92 10.33 -1.77
CA VAL A 147 7.18 9.56 -2.79
C VAL A 147 7.39 8.06 -2.61
N ALA A 148 8.61 7.60 -2.38
CA ALA A 148 8.88 6.19 -2.14
C ALA A 148 8.16 5.65 -0.87
N GLY A 149 8.03 6.50 0.16
CA GLY A 149 7.36 6.13 1.41
C GLY A 149 5.83 6.23 1.38
N CYS A 150 5.28 7.29 0.78
CA CYS A 150 3.83 7.60 0.83
C CYS A 150 3.13 7.49 -0.53
N GLY A 151 3.87 7.38 -1.63
CA GLY A 151 3.31 7.42 -2.99
C GLY A 151 2.32 6.29 -3.28
N ALA A 152 2.54 5.10 -2.71
CA ALA A 152 1.59 3.99 -2.79
C ALA A 152 0.24 4.35 -2.14
N LEU A 153 0.26 4.92 -0.94
CA LEU A 153 -0.95 5.36 -0.23
C LEU A 153 -1.67 6.47 -0.98
N LEU A 154 -0.91 7.45 -1.52
CA LEU A 154 -1.46 8.52 -2.35
C LEU A 154 -2.08 7.97 -3.63
N GLY A 155 -1.46 6.96 -4.25
CA GLY A 155 -2.00 6.26 -5.40
C GLY A 155 -3.34 5.59 -5.08
N VAL A 156 -3.38 4.77 -4.03
CA VAL A 156 -4.61 4.09 -3.58
C VAL A 156 -5.72 5.10 -3.30
N MET A 157 -5.42 6.17 -2.58
CA MET A 157 -6.39 7.25 -2.31
C MET A 157 -6.89 7.91 -3.60
N ALA A 158 -5.97 8.31 -4.49
CA ALA A 158 -6.32 8.97 -5.74
C ALA A 158 -7.17 8.08 -6.65
N GLY A 159 -6.82 6.80 -6.79
CA GLY A 159 -7.60 5.84 -7.59
C GLY A 159 -8.98 5.60 -7.02
N SER A 160 -9.10 5.41 -5.71
CA SER A 160 -10.40 5.26 -5.05
C SER A 160 -11.27 6.49 -5.20
N LEU A 161 -10.75 7.69 -4.91
CA LEU A 161 -11.49 8.94 -5.06
C LEU A 161 -11.87 9.23 -6.52
N ALA A 162 -11.02 8.86 -7.49
CA ALA A 162 -11.36 8.99 -8.90
C ALA A 162 -12.63 8.19 -9.26
N VAL A 163 -12.79 6.98 -8.73
CA VAL A 163 -14.03 6.20 -8.86
C VAL A 163 -15.20 6.94 -8.21
N GLY A 164 -15.01 7.37 -6.95
CA GLY A 164 -16.07 8.07 -6.21
C GLY A 164 -16.56 9.32 -6.94
N PHE A 165 -15.65 10.18 -7.41
CA PHE A 165 -16.04 11.39 -8.16
C PHE A 165 -16.66 11.07 -9.51
N LEU A 166 -16.16 10.03 -10.21
CA LEU A 166 -16.74 9.64 -11.49
C LEU A 166 -18.19 9.13 -11.30
N SER A 167 -18.47 8.40 -10.22
CA SER A 167 -19.81 7.88 -9.93
C SER A 167 -20.85 8.98 -9.72
N LEU A 168 -20.43 10.17 -9.30
CA LEU A 168 -21.31 11.34 -9.18
C LEU A 168 -21.76 11.90 -10.55
N VAL A 169 -21.01 11.61 -11.61
CA VAL A 169 -21.24 12.17 -12.95
C VAL A 169 -21.82 11.12 -13.90
N THR A 170 -21.46 9.86 -13.76
CA THR A 170 -21.86 8.79 -14.67
C THR A 170 -21.97 7.44 -13.95
N GLN A 171 -22.93 6.62 -14.41
CA GLN A 171 -23.06 5.23 -13.99
C GLN A 171 -22.19 4.28 -14.82
N GLN A 172 -21.41 4.79 -15.79
CA GLN A 172 -20.57 3.96 -16.64
C GLN A 172 -19.21 3.73 -15.99
N HIS A 173 -19.16 2.86 -14.97
CA HIS A 173 -17.94 2.59 -14.21
C HIS A 173 -16.83 1.93 -15.05
N ALA A 174 -17.14 1.33 -16.20
CA ALA A 174 -16.13 0.88 -17.16
C ALA A 174 -15.20 2.01 -17.63
N LEU A 175 -15.68 3.27 -17.65
CA LEU A 175 -14.90 4.44 -18.09
C LEU A 175 -13.64 4.63 -17.22
N ILE A 176 -13.72 4.40 -15.90
CA ILE A 176 -12.57 4.57 -15.01
C ILE A 176 -11.43 3.58 -15.36
N TYR A 177 -11.77 2.34 -15.71
CA TYR A 177 -10.77 1.37 -16.12
C TYR A 177 -10.09 1.78 -17.44
N TRP A 178 -10.85 2.33 -18.41
CA TRP A 178 -10.28 2.85 -19.64
C TRP A 178 -9.36 4.06 -19.38
N ILE A 179 -9.74 4.95 -18.49
CA ILE A 179 -8.90 6.08 -18.06
C ILE A 179 -7.60 5.54 -17.43
N MET A 180 -7.70 4.56 -16.52
CA MET A 180 -6.50 3.97 -15.90
C MET A 180 -5.61 3.27 -16.92
N ILE A 181 -6.18 2.52 -17.87
CA ILE A 181 -5.42 1.89 -18.96
C ILE A 181 -4.68 2.96 -19.77
N ALA A 182 -5.33 4.07 -20.11
CA ALA A 182 -4.69 5.17 -20.85
C ALA A 182 -3.54 5.82 -20.04
N LEU A 183 -3.72 6.06 -18.74
CA LEU A 183 -2.67 6.61 -17.87
C LEU A 183 -1.50 5.64 -17.69
N LEU A 184 -1.78 4.35 -17.53
CA LEU A 184 -0.76 3.31 -17.42
C LEU A 184 0.01 3.15 -18.74
N ALA A 185 -0.69 3.20 -19.89
CA ALA A 185 -0.08 3.19 -21.21
C ALA A 185 0.83 4.40 -21.43
N LEU A 186 0.38 5.60 -21.04
CA LEU A 186 1.21 6.80 -21.05
C LEU A 186 2.47 6.60 -20.18
N GLY A 187 2.34 6.06 -18.98
CA GLY A 187 3.47 5.71 -18.14
C GLY A 187 4.44 4.74 -18.82
N ALA A 188 3.92 3.67 -19.42
CA ALA A 188 4.74 2.68 -20.15
C ALA A 188 5.50 3.29 -21.33
N ILE A 189 4.89 4.23 -22.06
CA ILE A 189 5.53 4.97 -23.16
C ILE A 189 6.60 5.94 -22.64
N LEU A 190 6.40 6.53 -21.46
CA LEU A 190 7.34 7.49 -20.88
C LEU A 190 8.53 6.83 -20.17
N ILE A 191 8.39 5.62 -19.61
CA ILE A 191 9.47 4.92 -18.87
C ILE A 191 10.78 4.80 -19.67
N PRO A 192 10.80 4.50 -20.98
CA PRO A 192 12.03 4.48 -21.76
C PRO A 192 12.79 5.81 -21.80
N ALA A 193 12.10 6.92 -21.54
CA ALA A 193 12.71 8.25 -21.48
C ALA A 193 13.29 8.61 -20.09
N ALA A 194 13.04 7.79 -19.07
CA ALA A 194 13.72 7.90 -17.78
C ALA A 194 15.16 7.35 -17.88
N PRO A 195 16.14 7.86 -17.12
CA PRO A 195 17.48 7.29 -17.08
C PRO A 195 17.45 5.88 -16.46
N GLU A 196 18.23 4.94 -17.04
CA GLU A 196 18.50 3.67 -16.34
C GLU A 196 19.53 3.93 -15.25
N THR A 197 19.18 3.58 -14.02
CA THR A 197 20.00 3.93 -12.85
C THR A 197 20.92 2.78 -12.41
N VAL A 198 20.68 1.56 -12.92
CA VAL A 198 21.54 0.39 -12.63
C VAL A 198 22.77 0.44 -13.53
N VAL A 199 23.92 0.74 -12.95
CA VAL A 199 25.22 0.82 -13.65
C VAL A 199 25.88 -0.55 -13.80
N SER A 200 25.79 -1.41 -12.77
CA SER A 200 26.38 -2.77 -12.76
C SER A 200 25.30 -3.80 -12.46
N ARG A 201 25.06 -4.69 -13.43
CA ARG A 201 24.04 -5.75 -13.28
C ARG A 201 24.59 -6.91 -12.46
N VAL A 202 23.84 -7.30 -11.46
CA VAL A 202 24.13 -8.49 -10.66
C VAL A 202 23.68 -9.73 -11.46
N PRO A 203 24.42 -10.88 -11.44
CA PRO A 203 23.95 -12.09 -12.11
C PRO A 203 22.59 -12.55 -11.58
N LEU A 204 21.67 -12.92 -12.49
CA LEU A 204 20.29 -13.35 -12.17
C LEU A 204 20.23 -14.44 -11.10
N ARG A 205 21.20 -15.36 -11.07
CA ARG A 205 21.26 -16.44 -10.04
C ARG A 205 21.51 -15.93 -8.62
N THR A 206 22.17 -14.78 -8.47
CA THR A 206 22.39 -14.12 -7.17
C THR A 206 21.23 -13.18 -6.80
N ALA A 207 20.56 -12.65 -7.81
CA ALA A 207 19.45 -11.71 -7.65
C ALA A 207 18.15 -12.34 -7.12
N CYS A 208 17.96 -13.65 -7.32
CA CYS A 208 16.79 -14.38 -6.80
C CYS A 208 16.94 -14.84 -5.35
N LYS A 209 18.02 -14.46 -4.64
CA LYS A 209 18.17 -14.79 -3.22
C LYS A 209 17.45 -13.72 -2.39
N PRO A 210 16.46 -14.10 -1.57
CA PRO A 210 15.79 -13.14 -0.70
C PRO A 210 16.79 -12.52 0.27
N VAL A 211 16.88 -11.20 0.28
CA VAL A 211 17.70 -10.45 1.23
C VAL A 211 16.90 -10.30 2.52
N ILE A 212 16.70 -11.42 3.22
CA ILE A 212 16.08 -11.43 4.54
C ILE A 212 17.22 -11.61 5.55
N GLY A 213 17.48 -10.58 6.31
CA GLY A 213 18.50 -10.62 7.36
C GLY A 213 17.99 -9.92 8.61
N VAL A 214 17.97 -10.62 9.72
CA VAL A 214 17.70 -10.02 11.03
C VAL A 214 19.00 -9.94 11.79
N ASP A 215 19.54 -8.73 11.95
CA ASP A 215 20.69 -8.50 12.82
C ASP A 215 20.36 -9.02 14.24
N ALA A 216 21.33 -9.66 14.88
CA ALA A 216 21.19 -10.16 16.25
C ALA A 216 20.74 -9.07 17.22
N LYS A 217 21.13 -7.80 16.97
CA LYS A 217 20.75 -6.62 17.75
C LYS A 217 19.25 -6.32 17.68
N LEU A 218 18.57 -6.75 16.62
CA LEU A 218 17.14 -6.48 16.39
C LEU A 218 16.22 -7.58 16.96
N ARG A 219 16.75 -8.74 17.33
CA ARG A 219 15.95 -9.91 17.79
C ARG A 219 15.03 -9.58 18.97
N GLY A 220 15.43 -8.65 19.86
CA GLY A 220 14.63 -8.23 21.01
C GLY A 220 13.50 -7.26 20.69
N VAL A 221 13.64 -6.43 19.64
CA VAL A 221 12.68 -5.38 19.29
C VAL A 221 11.85 -5.68 18.05
N LEU A 222 12.36 -6.54 17.16
CA LEU A 222 11.65 -6.90 15.93
C LEU A 222 10.25 -7.50 16.21
N PRO A 223 10.04 -8.42 17.18
CA PRO A 223 8.71 -8.94 17.47
C PRO A 223 7.72 -7.83 17.89
N ILE A 224 8.20 -6.85 18.66
CA ILE A 224 7.38 -5.73 19.15
C ILE A 224 6.97 -4.84 17.97
N ALA A 225 7.94 -4.42 17.16
CA ALA A 225 7.70 -3.63 15.96
C ALA A 225 6.81 -4.36 14.95
N ALA A 226 7.05 -5.67 14.75
CA ALA A 226 6.27 -6.51 13.86
C ALA A 226 4.81 -6.64 14.32
N CYS A 227 4.56 -6.87 15.61
CA CYS A 227 3.19 -6.93 16.14
C CYS A 227 2.42 -5.61 15.92
N ALA A 228 3.06 -4.47 16.21
CA ALA A 228 2.44 -3.16 16.00
C ALA A 228 2.19 -2.88 14.50
N TYR A 229 3.15 -3.24 13.65
CA TYR A 229 3.08 -3.06 12.19
C TYR A 229 1.97 -3.92 11.59
N VAL A 230 1.92 -5.22 11.93
CA VAL A 230 0.89 -6.16 11.45
C VAL A 230 -0.49 -5.79 11.97
N ALA A 231 -0.62 -5.35 13.23
CA ALA A 231 -1.91 -4.92 13.78
C ALA A 231 -2.46 -3.70 13.02
N SER A 232 -1.62 -2.69 12.78
CA SER A 232 -2.04 -1.48 12.06
C SER A 232 -2.41 -1.78 10.59
N TRP A 233 -1.61 -2.60 9.90
CA TRP A 233 -1.90 -3.00 8.52
C TRP A 233 -3.11 -3.93 8.42
N GLY A 234 -3.24 -4.88 9.35
CA GLY A 234 -4.34 -5.83 9.37
C GLY A 234 -5.72 -5.16 9.47
N VAL A 235 -5.86 -4.18 10.38
CA VAL A 235 -7.10 -3.39 10.43
C VAL A 235 -7.24 -2.51 9.17
N GLY A 236 -6.13 -2.00 8.62
CA GLY A 236 -6.13 -1.25 7.35
C GLY A 236 -6.63 -2.08 6.16
N THR A 237 -6.30 -3.38 6.10
CA THR A 237 -6.78 -4.28 5.03
C THR A 237 -8.29 -4.50 5.10
N PHE A 238 -8.93 -4.38 6.28
CA PHE A 238 -10.38 -4.40 6.40
C PHE A 238 -11.03 -3.32 5.52
N PHE A 239 -10.55 -2.10 5.55
CA PHE A 239 -11.08 -1.02 4.71
C PHE A 239 -10.79 -1.24 3.23
N GLN A 240 -9.66 -1.81 2.88
CA GLN A 240 -9.33 -2.15 1.49
C GLN A 240 -10.19 -3.32 0.95
N SER A 241 -10.70 -4.18 1.81
CA SER A 241 -11.63 -5.24 1.42
C SER A 241 -13.07 -4.77 1.48
N PHE A 242 -13.48 -4.19 2.60
CA PHE A 242 -14.88 -4.04 2.98
C PHE A 242 -15.40 -2.60 3.01
N SER A 243 -14.67 -1.57 2.50
CA SER A 243 -15.19 -0.20 2.46
C SER A 243 -16.52 -0.10 1.70
N SER A 244 -16.67 -0.82 0.59
CA SER A 244 -17.89 -0.85 -0.21
C SER A 244 -19.02 -1.64 0.49
N PRO A 245 -18.83 -2.89 0.97
CA PRO A 245 -19.83 -3.58 1.79
C PRO A 245 -20.21 -2.82 3.08
N VAL A 246 -19.27 -2.20 3.77
CA VAL A 246 -19.55 -1.40 4.98
C VAL A 246 -20.47 -0.21 4.64
N ALA A 247 -20.20 0.50 3.55
CA ALA A 247 -21.06 1.60 3.10
C ALA A 247 -22.49 1.10 2.81
N ALA A 248 -22.62 -0.04 2.12
CA ALA A 248 -23.91 -0.60 1.73
C ALA A 248 -24.67 -1.22 2.91
N GLU A 249 -24.03 -2.11 3.68
CA GLU A 249 -24.71 -2.94 4.68
C GLU A 249 -24.87 -2.24 6.03
N CYS A 250 -23.88 -1.42 6.45
CA CYS A 250 -23.94 -0.73 7.74
C CYS A 250 -24.61 0.64 7.67
N PHE A 251 -24.53 1.30 6.52
CA PHE A 251 -25.01 2.68 6.37
C PHE A 251 -26.04 2.86 5.24
N GLY A 252 -26.44 1.78 4.57
CA GLY A 252 -27.48 1.79 3.53
C GLY A 252 -27.10 2.56 2.25
N SER A 253 -25.81 2.80 2.01
CA SER A 253 -25.32 3.55 0.85
C SER A 253 -24.55 2.63 -0.11
N SER A 254 -25.13 2.33 -1.26
CA SER A 254 -24.47 1.60 -2.35
C SER A 254 -23.65 2.54 -3.27
N ASP A 255 -23.54 3.83 -2.93
CA ASP A 255 -22.81 4.81 -3.73
C ASP A 255 -21.29 4.56 -3.62
N PRO A 256 -20.58 4.34 -4.75
CA PRO A 256 -19.12 4.21 -4.77
C PRO A 256 -18.38 5.41 -4.18
N PHE A 257 -18.98 6.60 -4.18
CA PHE A 257 -18.38 7.77 -3.53
C PHE A 257 -18.23 7.57 -2.02
N MET A 258 -19.24 7.01 -1.35
CA MET A 258 -19.17 6.72 0.09
C MET A 258 -18.09 5.69 0.40
N ALA A 259 -18.02 4.60 -0.37
CA ALA A 259 -16.98 3.59 -0.25
C ALA A 259 -15.57 4.19 -0.46
N SER A 260 -15.43 5.08 -1.46
CA SER A 260 -14.20 5.80 -1.75
C SER A 260 -13.79 6.74 -0.61
N ALA A 261 -14.75 7.43 -0.01
CA ALA A 261 -14.51 8.34 1.11
C ALA A 261 -14.03 7.55 2.35
N ILE A 262 -14.65 6.42 2.67
CA ILE A 262 -14.23 5.54 3.77
C ILE A 262 -12.79 5.07 3.54
N LEU A 263 -12.46 4.57 2.35
CA LEU A 263 -11.10 4.12 2.03
C LEU A 263 -10.09 5.26 2.07
N ALA A 264 -10.41 6.42 1.48
CA ALA A 264 -9.52 7.58 1.49
C ALA A 264 -9.27 8.11 2.90
N LEU A 265 -10.29 8.19 3.75
CA LEU A 265 -10.16 8.61 5.15
C LEU A 265 -9.35 7.62 5.98
N SER A 266 -9.37 6.33 5.66
CA SER A 266 -8.53 5.33 6.33
C SER A 266 -7.03 5.47 5.96
N MET A 267 -6.72 6.05 4.79
CA MET A 267 -5.36 6.11 4.24
C MET A 267 -4.72 7.52 4.35
N ALA A 268 -5.44 8.57 3.94
CA ALA A 268 -4.89 9.91 3.82
C ALA A 268 -4.28 10.46 5.12
N PRO A 269 -4.93 10.35 6.29
CA PRO A 269 -4.36 10.89 7.54
C PRO A 269 -3.10 10.18 8.00
N SER A 270 -2.82 8.94 7.51
CA SER A 270 -1.61 8.20 7.87
C SER A 270 -0.33 8.93 7.46
N ALA A 271 -0.37 9.75 6.41
CA ALA A 271 0.77 10.58 5.99
C ALA A 271 1.19 11.59 7.07
N LEU A 272 0.26 12.01 7.93
CA LEU A 272 0.52 12.90 9.07
C LEU A 272 1.06 12.15 10.30
N GLY A 273 1.02 10.83 10.27
CA GLY A 273 1.46 9.99 11.39
C GLY A 273 2.94 10.13 11.71
N ALA A 274 3.82 10.12 10.69
CA ALA A 274 5.26 10.24 10.87
C ALA A 274 5.70 11.57 11.52
N PRO A 275 5.25 12.76 11.05
CA PRO A 275 5.59 14.02 11.69
C PRO A 275 5.00 14.18 13.10
N LEU A 276 3.86 13.57 13.37
CA LEU A 276 3.26 13.60 14.72
C LEU A 276 4.01 12.67 15.68
N GLU A 277 4.35 11.48 15.21
CA GLU A 277 5.16 10.48 15.93
C GLU A 277 6.53 11.05 16.31
N ALA A 278 7.19 11.75 15.38
CA ALA A 278 8.52 12.34 15.60
C ALA A 278 8.55 13.37 16.73
N ARG A 279 7.42 13.98 17.11
CA ARG A 279 7.31 14.94 18.23
C ARG A 279 7.25 14.27 19.60
N MET A 280 7.09 12.95 19.66
CA MET A 280 6.99 12.21 20.90
C MET A 280 8.28 11.46 21.22
N PRO A 281 8.60 11.21 22.52
CA PRO A 281 9.67 10.30 22.91
C PRO A 281 9.42 8.89 22.34
N SER A 282 10.47 8.22 21.83
CA SER A 282 10.35 6.96 21.08
C SER A 282 9.65 5.82 21.84
N GLY A 283 9.81 5.73 23.18
CA GLY A 283 9.15 4.70 23.98
C GLY A 283 7.67 4.98 24.27
N VAL A 284 7.25 6.24 24.23
CA VAL A 284 5.87 6.67 24.50
C VAL A 284 5.04 6.63 23.23
N SER A 285 5.62 7.05 22.12
CA SER A 285 4.95 7.21 20.85
C SER A 285 4.29 5.91 20.35
N LEU A 286 4.99 4.78 20.37
CA LEU A 286 4.45 3.49 19.94
C LEU A 286 3.31 3.00 20.85
N ARG A 287 3.37 3.27 22.16
CA ARG A 287 2.28 2.94 23.10
C ARG A 287 1.05 3.77 22.83
N VAL A 288 1.23 5.09 22.68
CA VAL A 288 0.12 6.01 22.40
C VAL A 288 -0.56 5.66 21.09
N SER A 289 0.22 5.39 20.03
CA SER A 289 -0.33 5.03 18.74
C SER A 289 -1.08 3.69 18.75
N MET A 290 -0.56 2.68 19.46
CA MET A 290 -1.24 1.38 19.60
C MET A 290 -2.52 1.48 20.45
N ALA A 291 -2.50 2.27 21.53
CA ALA A 291 -3.69 2.53 22.33
C ALA A 291 -4.75 3.30 21.53
N ALA A 292 -4.35 4.33 20.77
CA ALA A 292 -5.23 5.08 19.87
C ALA A 292 -5.82 4.18 18.78
N LEU A 293 -5.00 3.35 18.13
CA LEU A 293 -5.46 2.37 17.15
C LEU A 293 -6.54 1.46 17.70
N LEU A 294 -6.32 0.90 18.90
CA LEU A 294 -7.28 0.01 19.55
C LEU A 294 -8.58 0.76 19.92
N VAL A 295 -8.47 1.93 20.56
CA VAL A 295 -9.64 2.73 20.97
C VAL A 295 -10.49 3.10 19.75
N PHE A 296 -9.86 3.60 18.68
CA PHE A 296 -10.60 3.98 17.48
C PHE A 296 -11.20 2.78 16.76
N THR A 297 -10.51 1.63 16.72
CA THR A 297 -11.08 0.40 16.15
C THR A 297 -12.30 -0.08 16.93
N CYS A 298 -12.24 -0.09 18.26
CA CYS A 298 -13.40 -0.43 19.11
C CYS A 298 -14.55 0.57 18.94
N ALA A 299 -14.26 1.87 18.91
CA ALA A 299 -15.26 2.91 18.69
C ALA A 299 -15.93 2.80 17.30
N MET A 300 -15.17 2.43 16.27
CA MET A 300 -15.74 2.16 14.94
C MET A 300 -16.70 0.98 14.96
N CYS A 301 -16.43 -0.10 15.70
CA CYS A 301 -17.38 -1.20 15.86
C CYS A 301 -18.72 -0.70 16.44
N VAL A 302 -18.67 0.16 17.45
CA VAL A 302 -19.87 0.75 18.07
C VAL A 302 -20.59 1.68 17.08
N ALA A 303 -19.87 2.53 16.36
CA ALA A 303 -20.45 3.44 15.38
C ALA A 303 -21.11 2.70 14.20
N MET A 304 -20.50 1.60 13.72
CA MET A 304 -21.09 0.71 12.71
C MET A 304 -22.36 0.05 13.23
N ALA A 305 -22.33 -0.52 14.43
CA ALA A 305 -23.51 -1.17 15.04
C ALA A 305 -24.66 -0.19 15.29
N ALA A 306 -24.35 1.07 15.58
CA ALA A 306 -25.32 2.13 15.79
C ALA A 306 -25.80 2.83 14.50
N GLY A 307 -25.24 2.49 13.34
CA GLY A 307 -25.52 3.20 12.06
C GLY A 307 -25.10 4.66 12.05
N ALA A 308 -24.16 5.06 12.93
CA ALA A 308 -23.74 6.45 13.13
C ALA A 308 -22.66 6.85 12.13
N LEU A 309 -23.03 7.09 10.85
CA LEU A 309 -22.11 7.37 9.74
C LEU A 309 -21.14 8.51 10.03
N GLY A 310 -21.61 9.67 10.53
CA GLY A 310 -20.75 10.83 10.79
C GLY A 310 -19.66 10.53 11.82
N ALA A 311 -20.01 9.86 12.92
CA ALA A 311 -19.05 9.42 13.92
C ALA A 311 -18.06 8.40 13.33
N PHE A 312 -18.55 7.44 12.54
CA PHE A 312 -17.73 6.45 11.89
C PHE A 312 -16.66 7.08 10.98
N LEU A 313 -17.02 8.04 10.11
CA LEU A 313 -16.07 8.70 9.21
C LEU A 313 -14.97 9.45 9.97
N VAL A 314 -15.33 10.14 11.05
CA VAL A 314 -14.33 10.80 11.92
C VAL A 314 -13.39 9.76 12.56
N LEU A 315 -13.94 8.67 13.08
CA LEU A 315 -13.16 7.59 13.69
C LEU A 315 -12.25 6.90 12.69
N VAL A 316 -12.68 6.69 11.45
CA VAL A 316 -11.85 6.14 10.36
C VAL A 316 -10.66 7.07 10.07
N ALA A 317 -10.87 8.39 10.06
CA ALA A 317 -9.77 9.35 9.85
C ALA A 317 -8.76 9.32 11.01
N LEU A 318 -9.24 9.27 12.27
CA LEU A 318 -8.39 9.15 13.46
C LEU A 318 -7.65 7.81 13.50
N PHE A 319 -8.31 6.73 13.08
CA PHE A 319 -7.68 5.42 12.87
C PHE A 319 -6.55 5.51 11.83
N GLY A 320 -6.79 6.12 10.67
CA GLY A 320 -5.77 6.33 9.64
C GLY A 320 -4.53 7.06 10.19
N LEU A 321 -4.73 8.11 10.99
CA LEU A 321 -3.65 8.83 11.66
C LEU A 321 -2.85 7.91 12.60
N SER A 322 -3.56 7.15 13.46
CA SER A 322 -2.91 6.21 14.40
C SER A 322 -2.14 5.10 13.68
N THR A 323 -2.63 4.62 12.53
CA THR A 323 -1.94 3.66 11.67
C THR A 323 -0.60 4.20 11.19
N GLY A 324 -0.56 5.43 10.68
CA GLY A 324 0.69 6.09 10.26
C GLY A 324 1.68 6.27 11.40
N MET A 325 1.19 6.62 12.61
CA MET A 325 2.02 6.70 13.81
C MET A 325 2.58 5.32 14.22
N CYS A 326 1.77 4.25 14.17
CA CYS A 326 2.22 2.89 14.48
C CYS A 326 3.32 2.42 13.54
N GLN A 327 3.16 2.68 12.23
CA GLN A 327 4.14 2.29 11.21
C GLN A 327 5.46 3.05 11.42
N SER A 328 5.40 4.36 11.57
CA SER A 328 6.58 5.20 11.80
C SER A 328 7.27 4.87 13.12
N GLY A 329 6.52 4.67 14.20
CA GLY A 329 7.05 4.28 15.50
C GLY A 329 7.71 2.90 15.50
N SER A 330 7.14 1.94 14.75
CA SER A 330 7.75 0.62 14.55
C SER A 330 9.09 0.70 13.82
N LEU A 331 9.16 1.49 12.74
CA LEU A 331 10.41 1.72 12.00
C LEU A 331 11.45 2.44 12.85
N ARG A 332 11.04 3.49 13.58
CA ARG A 332 11.92 4.24 14.48
C ARG A 332 12.50 3.37 15.60
N LEU A 333 11.70 2.46 16.17
CA LEU A 333 12.17 1.49 17.16
C LEU A 333 13.25 0.56 16.60
N LEU A 334 13.11 0.14 15.34
CA LEU A 334 14.07 -0.70 14.65
C LEU A 334 15.34 0.08 14.29
N PHE A 335 15.21 1.27 13.72
CA PHE A 335 16.35 2.11 13.31
C PHE A 335 17.21 2.58 14.49
N ALA A 336 16.62 2.75 15.67
CA ALA A 336 17.38 3.08 16.89
C ALA A 336 18.41 2.01 17.28
N ARG A 337 18.32 0.78 16.73
CA ARG A 337 19.21 -0.35 17.02
C ARG A 337 19.85 -0.95 15.77
N ALA A 338 19.45 -0.53 14.58
CA ALA A 338 20.01 -0.99 13.32
C ALA A 338 21.30 -0.24 12.98
N ASP A 339 22.26 -0.94 12.39
CA ASP A 339 23.42 -0.28 11.80
C ASP A 339 23.02 0.42 10.48
N MET A 340 23.67 1.56 10.16
CA MET A 340 23.36 2.35 8.94
C MET A 340 23.38 1.52 7.65
N ARG A 341 24.22 0.48 7.59
CA ARG A 341 24.35 -0.40 6.42
C ARG A 341 23.18 -1.41 6.29
N SER A 342 22.42 -1.65 7.36
CA SER A 342 21.32 -2.62 7.40
C SER A 342 19.93 -2.00 7.24
N THR A 343 19.82 -0.68 7.12
CA THR A 343 18.54 0.06 7.08
C THR A 343 17.60 -0.45 5.97
N ALA A 344 18.12 -0.63 4.75
CA ALA A 344 17.30 -1.14 3.63
C ALA A 344 16.77 -2.56 3.91
N THR A 345 17.62 -3.44 4.49
CA THR A 345 17.23 -4.81 4.85
C THR A 345 16.16 -4.81 5.94
N VAL A 346 16.25 -3.91 6.92
CA VAL A 346 15.28 -3.76 8.00
C VAL A 346 13.91 -3.33 7.44
N VAL A 347 13.88 -2.33 6.55
CA VAL A 347 12.64 -1.87 5.89
C VAL A 347 12.02 -2.99 5.06
N SER A 348 12.82 -3.70 4.27
CA SER A 348 12.33 -4.83 3.46
C SER A 348 11.77 -5.95 4.34
N THR A 349 12.45 -6.27 5.46
CA THR A 349 12.01 -7.31 6.38
C THR A 349 10.69 -6.94 7.07
N ILE A 350 10.55 -5.72 7.60
CA ILE A 350 9.32 -5.30 8.28
C ILE A 350 8.14 -5.19 7.32
N ASN A 351 8.37 -4.72 6.09
CA ASN A 351 7.35 -4.69 5.05
C ASN A 351 6.90 -6.11 4.66
N LEU A 352 7.83 -7.05 4.49
CA LEU A 352 7.49 -8.44 4.20
C LEU A 352 6.65 -9.06 5.32
N ILE A 353 7.02 -8.81 6.60
CA ILE A 353 6.24 -9.23 7.77
C ILE A 353 4.86 -8.59 7.74
N GLY A 354 4.76 -7.29 7.45
CA GLY A 354 3.50 -6.54 7.35
C GLY A 354 2.58 -7.12 6.29
N TYR A 355 3.07 -7.30 5.06
CA TYR A 355 2.29 -7.88 3.97
C TYR A 355 1.87 -9.32 4.24
N THR A 356 2.79 -10.15 4.76
CA THR A 356 2.48 -11.56 5.10
C THR A 356 1.47 -11.64 6.24
N GLY A 357 1.65 -10.86 7.30
CA GLY A 357 0.70 -10.79 8.41
C GLY A 357 -0.68 -10.31 7.97
N SER A 358 -0.72 -9.29 7.11
CA SER A 358 -1.99 -8.79 6.53
C SER A 358 -2.65 -9.82 5.61
N ALA A 359 -1.89 -10.62 4.87
CA ALA A 359 -2.44 -11.70 4.05
C ALA A 359 -3.09 -12.79 4.93
N VAL A 360 -2.43 -13.18 6.04
CA VAL A 360 -3.00 -14.12 7.01
C VAL A 360 -4.29 -13.56 7.62
N LEU A 361 -4.28 -12.30 8.07
CA LEU A 361 -5.47 -11.65 8.63
C LEU A 361 -6.58 -11.51 7.59
N SER A 362 -6.26 -11.22 6.32
CA SER A 362 -7.25 -11.19 5.24
C SER A 362 -7.90 -12.57 5.02
N GLY A 363 -7.11 -13.65 5.04
CA GLY A 363 -7.67 -15.00 4.97
C GLY A 363 -8.58 -15.33 6.16
N MET A 364 -8.22 -14.91 7.37
CA MET A 364 -9.06 -15.04 8.57
C MET A 364 -10.36 -14.25 8.45
N MET A 365 -10.30 -13.01 7.92
CA MET A 365 -11.50 -12.19 7.66
C MET A 365 -12.46 -12.91 6.72
N GLY A 366 -11.94 -13.56 5.65
CA GLY A 366 -12.77 -14.35 4.72
C GLY A 366 -13.47 -15.53 5.37
N ALA A 367 -12.79 -16.22 6.29
CA ALA A 367 -13.40 -17.29 7.05
C ALA A 367 -14.46 -16.79 8.06
N LEU A 368 -14.23 -15.62 8.65
CA LEU A 368 -15.13 -15.04 9.66
C LEU A 368 -16.38 -14.41 9.03
N VAL A 369 -16.26 -13.77 7.86
CA VAL A 369 -17.37 -13.03 7.25
C VAL A 369 -18.54 -13.92 6.87
N GLY A 370 -18.30 -15.20 6.59
CA GLY A 370 -19.36 -16.20 6.39
C GLY A 370 -20.08 -16.65 7.67
N ALA A 371 -19.49 -16.41 8.84
CA ALA A 371 -19.99 -16.83 10.14
C ALA A 371 -20.48 -15.66 11.01
N THR A 372 -20.11 -14.42 10.67
CA THR A 372 -20.41 -13.21 11.47
C THR A 372 -20.75 -12.02 10.57
N THR A 373 -21.16 -10.90 11.17
CA THR A 373 -21.37 -9.63 10.47
C THR A 373 -20.03 -8.90 10.23
N LEU A 374 -20.01 -7.87 9.36
CA LEU A 374 -18.84 -6.99 9.17
C LEU A 374 -18.37 -6.34 10.47
N VAL A 375 -19.31 -6.01 11.37
CA VAL A 375 -18.98 -5.53 12.74
C VAL A 375 -18.24 -6.61 13.52
N GLY A 376 -18.67 -7.87 13.43
CA GLY A 376 -18.00 -9.00 14.08
C GLY A 376 -16.59 -9.24 13.55
N VAL A 377 -16.38 -9.08 12.23
CA VAL A 377 -15.04 -9.16 11.62
C VAL A 377 -14.14 -8.04 12.15
N LEU A 378 -14.63 -6.80 12.20
CA LEU A 378 -13.86 -5.67 12.75
C LEU A 378 -13.57 -5.85 14.26
N ALA A 379 -14.52 -6.41 15.02
CA ALA A 379 -14.34 -6.73 16.43
C ALA A 379 -13.26 -7.81 16.65
N ALA A 380 -13.18 -8.82 15.79
CA ALA A 380 -12.10 -9.82 15.84
C ALA A 380 -10.71 -9.17 15.57
N LEU A 381 -10.64 -8.23 14.63
CA LEU A 381 -9.41 -7.45 14.40
C LEU A 381 -9.08 -6.53 15.59
N ALA A 382 -10.09 -5.96 16.26
CA ALA A 382 -9.89 -5.20 17.50
C ALA A 382 -9.32 -6.07 18.62
N MET A 383 -9.77 -7.32 18.76
CA MET A 383 -9.18 -8.28 19.71
C MET A 383 -7.72 -8.58 19.39
N PHE A 384 -7.39 -8.79 18.12
CA PHE A 384 -6.00 -8.95 17.68
C PHE A 384 -5.16 -7.71 18.01
N ALA A 385 -5.67 -6.52 17.70
CA ALA A 385 -5.01 -5.25 18.03
C ALA A 385 -4.85 -5.07 19.56
N ALA A 386 -5.80 -5.53 20.37
CA ALA A 386 -5.69 -5.53 21.84
C ALA A 386 -4.54 -6.40 22.34
N VAL A 387 -4.42 -7.63 21.82
CA VAL A 387 -3.30 -8.52 22.15
C VAL A 387 -1.97 -7.88 21.76
N ALA A 388 -1.87 -7.31 20.55
CA ALA A 388 -0.68 -6.61 20.10
C ALA A 388 -0.35 -5.41 20.97
N THR A 389 -1.37 -4.64 21.39
CA THR A 389 -1.21 -3.50 22.29
C THR A 389 -0.65 -3.93 23.65
N VAL A 390 -1.20 -4.98 24.27
CA VAL A 390 -0.70 -5.53 25.54
C VAL A 390 0.75 -5.96 25.41
N LEU A 391 1.12 -6.64 24.33
CA LEU A 391 2.51 -7.08 24.08
C LEU A 391 3.46 -5.87 23.96
N VAL A 392 3.05 -4.83 23.23
CA VAL A 392 3.83 -3.59 23.10
C VAL A 392 4.02 -2.93 24.47
N PHE A 393 2.97 -2.79 25.29
CA PHE A 393 3.06 -2.19 26.61
C PHE A 393 3.95 -3.01 27.57
N ALA A 394 3.87 -4.33 27.51
CA ALA A 394 4.67 -5.22 28.39
C ALA A 394 6.17 -5.17 28.05
N ARG A 395 6.53 -4.96 26.79
CA ARG A 395 7.92 -5.08 26.30
C ARG A 395 8.63 -3.75 26.07
N THR A 396 7.93 -2.61 26.11
CA THR A 396 8.50 -1.27 25.87
C THR A 396 8.70 -0.47 27.16
N ARG A 397 8.75 -1.13 28.34
CA ARG A 397 9.05 -0.48 29.63
C ARG A 397 10.45 0.07 29.68
#